data_2d30abdd0075ce0e38592d7be9524c51
#
_entry.id   2d30abdd0075ce0e38592d7be9524c51
#
_cell.length_a   1.000
_cell.length_b   1.000
_cell.length_c   1.000
_cell.angle_alpha   90.00
_cell.angle_beta   90.00
_cell.angle_gamma   90.00
#
_symmetry.space_group_name_H-M   'P 1'
#
loop_
_entity.id
_entity.type
_entity.pdbx_description
1 polymer ?
#
loop_
_entity_poly.entity_id
_entity_poly.type
_entity_poly.pdbx_seq_one_letter_code
_entity_poly.pdbx_strand_id
1 'polypeptide(L)'
;MLLICTVIFVALLFTYTNGFHDTANSIATVVGTKVLTPRQAILLAAATNLAGAFFGAAVAKTITSGLVDSNYISSGVLVCALSGSIGWNLLTWYYGLPSSSSHALVGGLCGAALASAHGNWAAIKWIELKTKTVQVLDPATHEMVANKITEKSGILYKVVIPMVSSPVVGFVGGFLFMLLLYMLLRRWKPVTVNRVFGKAQLLSSGYMGFSHGMSDATKCMGIITLALVAGTKAGMFDHFPSWLSFFSVPESADPKNQIIPKWVTALCALTMAAGTAAGGWRIIKTLSHKMVKLQPVHGFAAETTGATVLAIAASYGMPVSTTHVITTSIMGVGCAKRLSALKMDVVKRILWAWVLTLPATAGVGYLLVRGCQAFQWLP
;
A
#
# COMPACT_ATOMS: atom_id res chain seq x y z
N MET A 1 14.95 4.32 -24.34
CA MET A 1 13.58 3.83 -24.57
C MET A 1 13.35 2.43 -24.02
N LEU A 2 14.10 1.40 -24.46
CA LEU A 2 13.92 0.02 -23.98
C LEU A 2 13.92 -0.09 -22.44
N LEU A 3 14.86 0.54 -21.77
CA LEU A 3 15.00 0.47 -20.32
C LEU A 3 13.80 1.07 -19.57
N ILE A 4 13.23 2.18 -20.04
CA ILE A 4 12.02 2.77 -19.44
C ILE A 4 10.80 1.85 -19.66
N CYS A 5 10.64 1.30 -20.87
CA CYS A 5 9.59 0.31 -21.13
C CYS A 5 9.74 -0.91 -20.22
N THR A 6 10.97 -1.36 -19.95
CA THR A 6 11.25 -2.45 -19.00
C THR A 6 10.82 -2.07 -17.58
N VAL A 7 11.14 -0.85 -17.10
CA VAL A 7 10.67 -0.39 -15.78
C VAL A 7 9.16 -0.38 -15.71
N ILE A 8 8.47 0.18 -16.72
CA ILE A 8 7.00 0.21 -16.76
C ILE A 8 6.44 -1.21 -16.73
N PHE A 9 6.98 -2.11 -17.54
CA PHE A 9 6.53 -3.50 -17.58
C PHE A 9 6.71 -4.20 -16.22
N VAL A 10 7.90 -4.08 -15.60
CA VAL A 10 8.17 -4.70 -14.29
C VAL A 10 7.33 -4.05 -13.18
N ALA A 11 7.08 -2.74 -13.24
CA ALA A 11 6.18 -2.06 -12.31
C ALA A 11 4.73 -2.54 -12.44
N LEU A 12 4.26 -2.78 -13.67
CA LEU A 12 2.95 -3.38 -13.91
C LEU A 12 2.89 -4.84 -13.45
N LEU A 13 3.96 -5.61 -13.65
CA LEU A 13 4.07 -6.97 -13.12
C LEU A 13 4.02 -6.97 -11.59
N PHE A 14 4.70 -6.02 -10.94
CA PHE A 14 4.56 -5.83 -9.49
C PHE A 14 3.13 -5.45 -9.11
N THR A 15 2.48 -4.53 -9.85
CA THR A 15 1.08 -4.13 -9.60
C THR A 15 0.14 -5.33 -9.72
N TYR A 16 0.33 -6.16 -10.72
CA TYR A 16 -0.45 -7.38 -10.91
C TYR A 16 -0.23 -8.39 -9.77
N THR A 17 1.05 -8.64 -9.41
CA THR A 17 1.38 -9.54 -8.30
C THR A 17 0.89 -9.00 -6.95
N ASN A 18 0.94 -7.69 -6.74
CA ASN A 18 0.34 -7.05 -5.58
C ASN A 18 -1.19 -7.24 -5.57
N GLY A 19 -1.85 -7.02 -6.71
CA GLY A 19 -3.29 -7.21 -6.85
C GLY A 19 -3.75 -8.59 -6.42
N PHE A 20 -3.13 -9.66 -6.94
CA PHE A 20 -3.55 -11.00 -6.57
C PHE A 20 -3.07 -11.44 -5.16
N HIS A 21 -1.91 -10.98 -4.72
CA HIS A 21 -1.40 -11.25 -3.37
C HIS A 21 -2.32 -10.64 -2.31
N ASP A 22 -2.67 -9.37 -2.50
CA ASP A 22 -3.40 -8.57 -1.52
C ASP A 22 -4.93 -8.57 -1.72
N THR A 23 -5.46 -9.31 -2.72
CA THR A 23 -6.91 -9.58 -2.86
C THR A 23 -7.52 -10.05 -1.55
N ALA A 24 -6.77 -10.86 -0.78
CA ALA A 24 -7.21 -11.36 0.52
C ALA A 24 -7.59 -10.25 1.50
N ASN A 25 -6.94 -9.10 1.43
CA ASN A 25 -7.20 -7.96 2.31
C ASN A 25 -8.62 -7.40 2.12
N SER A 26 -9.13 -7.45 0.90
CA SER A 26 -10.47 -6.93 0.55
C SER A 26 -11.58 -7.96 0.72
N ILE A 27 -11.29 -9.28 0.58
CA ILE A 27 -12.37 -10.27 0.48
C ILE A 27 -12.32 -11.40 1.52
N ALA A 28 -11.23 -11.57 2.28
CA ALA A 28 -11.10 -12.70 3.20
C ALA A 28 -12.23 -12.74 4.24
N THR A 29 -12.66 -11.60 4.73
CA THR A 29 -13.74 -11.45 5.71
C THR A 29 -15.09 -11.80 5.12
N VAL A 30 -15.48 -11.23 3.97
CA VAL A 30 -16.79 -11.45 3.35
C VAL A 30 -16.94 -12.89 2.80
N VAL A 31 -15.84 -13.50 2.35
CA VAL A 31 -15.81 -14.93 1.98
C VAL A 31 -15.84 -15.82 3.23
N GLY A 32 -15.10 -15.47 4.27
CA GLY A 32 -15.03 -16.21 5.53
C GLY A 32 -16.36 -16.23 6.29
N THR A 33 -17.14 -15.15 6.20
CA THR A 33 -18.50 -15.06 6.78
C THR A 33 -19.58 -15.67 5.88
N LYS A 34 -19.21 -16.07 4.64
CA LYS A 34 -20.13 -16.64 3.63
C LYS A 34 -21.23 -15.68 3.17
N VAL A 35 -21.01 -14.37 3.27
CA VAL A 35 -21.95 -13.34 2.78
C VAL A 35 -21.91 -13.27 1.26
N LEU A 36 -20.71 -13.40 0.66
CA LEU A 36 -20.52 -13.53 -0.77
C LEU A 36 -19.84 -14.85 -1.13
N THR A 37 -20.19 -15.36 -2.30
CA THR A 37 -19.39 -16.42 -2.90
C THR A 37 -18.02 -15.87 -3.31
N PRO A 38 -16.98 -16.72 -3.41
CA PRO A 38 -15.65 -16.27 -3.83
C PRO A 38 -15.64 -15.46 -5.13
N ARG A 39 -16.40 -15.87 -6.14
CA ARG A 39 -16.50 -15.17 -7.43
C ARG A 39 -17.12 -13.78 -7.28
N GLN A 40 -18.23 -13.67 -6.53
CA GLN A 40 -18.89 -12.38 -6.27
C GLN A 40 -17.97 -11.42 -5.48
N ALA A 41 -17.26 -11.95 -4.47
CA ALA A 41 -16.32 -11.17 -3.68
C ALA A 41 -15.16 -10.61 -4.53
N ILE A 42 -14.60 -11.42 -5.44
CA ILE A 42 -13.56 -10.99 -6.38
C ILE A 42 -14.08 -9.90 -7.32
N LEU A 43 -15.27 -10.05 -7.89
CA LEU A 43 -15.85 -9.04 -8.79
C LEU A 43 -16.07 -7.71 -8.07
N LEU A 44 -16.61 -7.76 -6.84
CA LEU A 44 -16.79 -6.57 -6.02
C LEU A 44 -15.45 -5.90 -5.72
N ALA A 45 -14.44 -6.67 -5.28
CA ALA A 45 -13.12 -6.16 -4.96
C ALA A 45 -12.40 -5.58 -6.20
N ALA A 46 -12.44 -6.26 -7.34
CA ALA A 46 -11.83 -5.77 -8.57
C ALA A 46 -12.45 -4.44 -9.03
N ALA A 47 -13.79 -4.33 -9.01
CA ALA A 47 -14.50 -3.11 -9.37
C ALA A 47 -14.21 -1.96 -8.39
N THR A 48 -14.23 -2.23 -7.09
CA THR A 48 -13.98 -1.19 -6.06
C THR A 48 -12.52 -0.80 -5.98
N ASN A 49 -11.57 -1.73 -6.18
CA ASN A 49 -10.15 -1.43 -6.31
C ASN A 49 -9.87 -0.54 -7.52
N LEU A 50 -10.49 -0.86 -8.68
CA LEU A 50 -10.39 -0.03 -9.88
C LEU A 50 -10.85 1.40 -9.60
N ALA A 51 -12.04 1.55 -8.99
CA ALA A 51 -12.57 2.87 -8.64
C ALA A 51 -11.65 3.61 -7.66
N GLY A 52 -11.21 2.95 -6.57
CA GLY A 52 -10.35 3.53 -5.55
C GLY A 52 -9.01 4.04 -6.07
N ALA A 53 -8.43 3.36 -7.06
CA ALA A 53 -7.14 3.72 -7.65
C ALA A 53 -7.10 5.15 -8.22
N PHE A 54 -8.22 5.70 -8.66
CA PHE A 54 -8.29 7.07 -9.19
C PHE A 54 -8.28 8.16 -8.10
N PHE A 55 -8.41 7.79 -6.82
CA PHE A 55 -8.49 8.74 -5.71
C PHE A 55 -7.22 8.82 -4.84
N GLY A 56 -6.20 8.01 -5.12
CA GLY A 56 -5.02 7.82 -4.24
C GLY A 56 -3.76 8.62 -4.63
N ALA A 57 -3.84 9.72 -5.35
CA ALA A 57 -2.68 10.45 -5.86
C ALA A 57 -1.63 10.86 -4.79
N ALA A 58 -2.03 11.08 -3.53
CA ALA A 58 -1.13 11.52 -2.47
C ALA A 58 -0.04 10.48 -2.13
N VAL A 59 -0.37 9.19 -2.11
CA VAL A 59 0.60 8.10 -1.87
C VAL A 59 1.60 8.01 -3.04
N ALA A 60 1.11 8.10 -4.30
CA ALA A 60 1.96 8.09 -5.47
C ALA A 60 3.02 9.21 -5.42
N LYS A 61 2.60 10.42 -5.07
CA LYS A 61 3.49 11.59 -4.91
C LYS A 61 4.56 11.37 -3.83
N THR A 62 4.19 10.76 -2.70
CA THR A 62 5.16 10.43 -1.64
C THR A 62 6.23 9.46 -2.13
N ILE A 63 5.85 8.44 -2.89
CA ILE A 63 6.80 7.45 -3.44
C ILE A 63 7.70 8.07 -4.49
N THR A 64 7.16 8.94 -5.38
CA THR A 64 7.94 9.58 -6.44
C THR A 64 9.07 10.44 -5.91
N SER A 65 8.88 11.17 -4.80
CA SER A 65 9.82 12.22 -4.39
C SER A 65 10.24 12.18 -2.92
N GLY A 66 9.63 11.32 -2.10
CA GLY A 66 9.71 11.41 -0.64
C GLY A 66 10.55 10.34 0.07
N LEU A 67 11.00 9.27 -0.59
CA LEU A 67 11.63 8.14 0.07
C LEU A 67 13.13 8.00 -0.21
N VAL A 68 13.53 8.20 -1.46
CA VAL A 68 14.93 8.06 -1.92
C VAL A 68 15.34 9.28 -2.73
N ASP A 69 16.64 9.53 -2.79
CA ASP A 69 17.17 10.59 -3.63
C ASP A 69 17.22 10.14 -5.10
N SER A 70 16.56 10.93 -5.96
CA SER A 70 16.47 10.64 -7.41
C SER A 70 17.83 10.56 -8.11
N ASN A 71 18.88 11.17 -7.55
CA ASN A 71 20.23 11.13 -8.11
C ASN A 71 20.85 9.73 -8.08
N TYR A 72 20.43 8.86 -7.14
CA TYR A 72 20.91 7.48 -7.03
C TYR A 72 19.96 6.47 -7.68
N ILE A 73 18.90 6.93 -8.34
CA ILE A 73 17.88 6.06 -8.93
C ILE A 73 17.97 6.11 -10.44
N SER A 74 18.53 5.06 -11.03
CA SER A 74 18.43 4.80 -12.47
C SER A 74 17.28 3.82 -12.75
N SER A 75 16.88 3.72 -14.01
CA SER A 75 15.87 2.74 -14.44
C SER A 75 16.24 1.31 -14.11
N GLY A 76 17.53 0.96 -14.21
CA GLY A 76 18.02 -0.38 -13.85
C GLY A 76 17.92 -0.65 -12.34
N VAL A 77 18.22 0.35 -11.51
CA VAL A 77 18.05 0.25 -10.05
C VAL A 77 16.58 0.01 -9.67
N LEU A 78 15.63 0.69 -10.37
CA LEU A 78 14.20 0.44 -10.17
C LEU A 78 13.78 -0.97 -10.58
N VAL A 79 14.30 -1.51 -11.68
CA VAL A 79 14.04 -2.90 -12.08
C VAL A 79 14.53 -3.88 -11.01
N CYS A 80 15.73 -3.69 -10.46
CA CYS A 80 16.25 -4.52 -9.36
C CYS A 80 15.37 -4.44 -8.09
N ALA A 81 14.97 -3.23 -7.69
CA ALA A 81 14.11 -3.01 -6.54
C ALA A 81 12.75 -3.72 -6.67
N LEU A 82 12.12 -3.57 -7.84
CA LEU A 82 10.84 -4.20 -8.15
C LEU A 82 10.96 -5.71 -8.23
N SER A 83 12.01 -6.24 -8.86
CA SER A 83 12.24 -7.68 -8.99
C SER A 83 12.40 -8.35 -7.64
N GLY A 84 13.16 -7.75 -6.71
CA GLY A 84 13.26 -8.22 -5.32
C GLY A 84 11.92 -8.23 -4.60
N SER A 85 11.12 -7.20 -4.79
CA SER A 85 9.79 -7.08 -4.20
C SER A 85 8.79 -8.10 -4.75
N ILE A 86 8.82 -8.34 -6.07
CA ILE A 86 8.01 -9.37 -6.74
C ILE A 86 8.38 -10.75 -6.21
N GLY A 87 9.69 -11.06 -6.15
CA GLY A 87 10.19 -12.33 -5.63
C GLY A 87 9.68 -12.60 -4.21
N TRP A 88 9.73 -11.59 -3.33
CA TRP A 88 9.19 -11.69 -1.97
C TRP A 88 7.67 -11.91 -1.94
N ASN A 89 6.91 -11.17 -2.73
CA ASN A 89 5.45 -11.33 -2.81
C ASN A 89 5.08 -12.73 -3.30
N LEU A 90 5.78 -13.27 -4.30
CA LEU A 90 5.56 -14.63 -4.81
C LEU A 90 5.91 -15.68 -3.76
N LEU A 91 7.03 -15.51 -3.03
CA LEU A 91 7.45 -16.41 -1.98
C LEU A 91 6.42 -16.46 -0.84
N THR A 92 6.01 -15.31 -0.32
CA THR A 92 5.03 -15.22 0.77
C THR A 92 3.65 -15.71 0.33
N TRP A 93 3.24 -15.44 -0.90
CA TRP A 93 2.03 -16.02 -1.48
C TRP A 93 2.09 -17.55 -1.56
N TYR A 94 3.23 -18.09 -1.99
CA TYR A 94 3.41 -19.55 -2.08
C TYR A 94 3.21 -20.23 -0.72
N TYR A 95 3.71 -19.64 0.35
CA TYR A 95 3.50 -20.14 1.72
C TYR A 95 2.16 -19.74 2.34
N GLY A 96 1.37 -18.90 1.65
CA GLY A 96 0.09 -18.39 2.15
C GLY A 96 0.25 -17.49 3.37
N LEU A 97 1.37 -16.75 3.43
CA LEU A 97 1.68 -15.79 4.48
C LEU A 97 1.21 -14.41 4.06
N PRO A 98 0.29 -13.76 4.78
CA PRO A 98 -0.12 -12.39 4.51
C PRO A 98 1.01 -11.43 4.92
N SER A 99 1.88 -11.11 3.97
CA SER A 99 2.96 -10.14 4.12
C SER A 99 2.57 -8.78 3.51
N SER A 100 3.42 -7.78 3.66
CA SER A 100 3.18 -6.43 3.14
C SER A 100 3.92 -6.20 1.83
N SER A 101 3.20 -6.11 0.73
CA SER A 101 3.74 -5.69 -0.56
C SER A 101 4.28 -4.25 -0.54
N SER A 102 3.68 -3.37 0.29
CA SER A 102 4.19 -2.00 0.52
C SER A 102 5.57 -1.98 1.13
N HIS A 103 5.77 -2.78 2.20
CA HIS A 103 7.07 -2.88 2.85
C HIS A 103 8.09 -3.60 1.96
N ALA A 104 7.65 -4.59 1.17
CA ALA A 104 8.49 -5.23 0.18
C ALA A 104 9.02 -4.22 -0.84
N LEU A 105 8.14 -3.34 -1.36
CA LEU A 105 8.51 -2.29 -2.30
C LEU A 105 9.48 -1.27 -1.68
N VAL A 106 9.17 -0.77 -0.48
CA VAL A 106 10.03 0.20 0.21
C VAL A 106 11.39 -0.42 0.55
N GLY A 107 11.42 -1.65 1.06
CA GLY A 107 12.67 -2.35 1.35
C GLY A 107 13.51 -2.54 0.09
N GLY A 108 12.91 -3.07 -0.98
CA GLY A 108 13.58 -3.25 -2.26
C GLY A 108 14.16 -1.94 -2.83
N LEU A 109 13.37 -0.85 -2.74
CA LEU A 109 13.81 0.48 -3.21
C LEU A 109 14.98 1.02 -2.38
N CYS A 110 14.90 0.93 -1.05
CA CYS A 110 15.97 1.39 -0.16
C CYS A 110 17.27 0.59 -0.35
N GLY A 111 17.16 -0.74 -0.44
CA GLY A 111 18.31 -1.61 -0.66
C GLY A 111 18.98 -1.36 -1.99
N ALA A 112 18.19 -1.22 -3.06
CA ALA A 112 18.69 -0.92 -4.40
C ALA A 112 19.34 0.46 -4.47
N ALA A 113 18.73 1.49 -3.87
CA ALA A 113 19.29 2.84 -3.81
C ALA A 113 20.61 2.87 -3.03
N LEU A 114 20.68 2.16 -1.88
CA LEU A 114 21.90 2.07 -1.08
C LEU A 114 23.05 1.40 -1.85
N ALA A 115 22.75 0.35 -2.61
CA ALA A 115 23.75 -0.32 -3.46
C ALA A 115 24.24 0.59 -4.58
N SER A 116 23.32 1.31 -5.24
CA SER A 116 23.65 2.29 -6.29
C SER A 116 24.51 3.44 -5.76
N ALA A 117 24.28 3.85 -4.51
CA ALA A 117 25.06 4.87 -3.83
C ALA A 117 26.35 4.34 -3.18
N HIS A 118 26.79 3.12 -3.52
CA HIS A 118 27.99 2.49 -2.94
C HIS A 118 28.02 2.46 -1.40
N GLY A 119 26.86 2.28 -0.79
CA GLY A 119 26.71 2.26 0.68
C GLY A 119 26.50 3.63 1.34
N ASN A 120 26.37 4.69 0.57
CA ASN A 120 26.08 6.02 1.12
C ASN A 120 24.61 6.12 1.56
N TRP A 121 24.39 6.22 2.87
CA TRP A 121 23.07 6.35 3.49
C TRP A 121 22.31 7.62 3.14
N ALA A 122 22.98 8.65 2.57
CA ALA A 122 22.34 9.86 2.07
C ALA A 122 21.38 9.58 0.90
N ALA A 123 21.53 8.43 0.21
CA ALA A 123 20.58 7.99 -0.80
C ALA A 123 19.16 7.76 -0.26
N ILE A 124 19.03 7.56 1.06
CA ILE A 124 17.76 7.30 1.74
C ILE A 124 17.35 8.57 2.48
N LYS A 125 16.20 9.14 2.12
CA LYS A 125 15.64 10.33 2.79
C LYS A 125 15.02 9.94 4.12
N TRP A 126 15.84 9.82 5.17
CA TRP A 126 15.41 9.39 6.50
C TRP A 126 14.45 10.36 7.16
N ILE A 127 14.85 11.62 7.23
CA ILE A 127 14.10 12.73 7.83
C ILE A 127 14.25 13.93 6.91
N GLU A 128 13.14 14.46 6.47
CA GLU A 128 13.09 15.68 5.67
C GLU A 128 12.17 16.68 6.37
N LEU A 129 12.72 17.80 6.78
CA LEU A 129 11.98 18.89 7.42
C LEU A 129 11.78 20.00 6.39
N LYS A 130 10.55 20.22 5.95
CA LYS A 130 10.20 21.28 5.00
C LYS A 130 9.41 22.35 5.73
N THR A 131 9.98 23.54 5.86
CA THR A 131 9.28 24.69 6.41
C THR A 131 8.50 25.37 5.29
N LYS A 132 7.17 25.39 5.43
CA LYS A 132 6.27 26.13 4.53
C LYS A 132 5.70 27.33 5.25
N THR A 133 5.72 28.45 4.58
CA THR A 133 5.00 29.65 5.01
C THR A 133 3.55 29.53 4.52
N VAL A 134 2.61 29.39 5.43
CA VAL A 134 1.17 29.34 5.14
C VAL A 134 0.55 30.61 5.67
N GLN A 135 -0.24 31.29 4.85
CA GLN A 135 -1.03 32.42 5.33
C GLN A 135 -2.23 31.87 6.12
N VAL A 136 -2.31 32.22 7.38
CA VAL A 136 -3.41 31.82 8.29
C VAL A 136 -4.09 33.10 8.73
N LEU A 137 -5.43 33.10 8.70
CA LEU A 137 -6.21 34.19 9.22
C LEU A 137 -6.02 34.24 10.75
N ASP A 138 -5.48 35.34 11.27
CA ASP A 138 -5.40 35.57 12.72
C ASP A 138 -6.80 35.79 13.27
N PRO A 139 -7.28 34.94 14.21
CA PRO A 139 -8.63 35.09 14.76
C PRO A 139 -8.86 36.40 15.53
N ALA A 140 -7.78 37.05 16.01
CA ALA A 140 -7.85 38.28 16.79
C ALA A 140 -7.82 39.55 15.95
N THR A 141 -7.04 39.55 14.86
CA THR A 141 -6.83 40.74 14.01
C THR A 141 -7.57 40.66 12.68
N HIS A 142 -8.13 39.50 12.31
CA HIS A 142 -8.70 39.21 10.99
C HIS A 142 -7.74 39.51 9.81
N GLU A 143 -6.43 39.58 10.07
CA GLU A 143 -5.40 39.75 9.04
C GLU A 143 -4.75 38.41 8.69
N MET A 144 -4.26 38.30 7.44
CA MET A 144 -3.53 37.12 6.98
C MET A 144 -2.08 37.20 7.47
N VAL A 145 -1.74 36.39 8.49
CA VAL A 145 -0.39 36.32 9.06
C VAL A 145 0.36 35.12 8.48
N ALA A 146 1.61 35.36 8.09
CA ALA A 146 2.51 34.31 7.60
C ALA A 146 2.97 33.41 8.75
N ASN A 147 2.38 32.21 8.87
CA ASN A 147 2.77 31.23 9.85
C ASN A 147 3.70 30.18 9.23
N LYS A 148 4.83 29.87 9.89
CA LYS A 148 5.79 28.87 9.44
C LYS A 148 5.40 27.50 10.00
N ILE A 149 4.91 26.62 9.14
CA ILE A 149 4.58 25.22 9.50
C ILE A 149 5.72 24.33 9.01
N THR A 150 6.34 23.59 9.94
CA THR A 150 7.34 22.59 9.59
C THR A 150 6.67 21.26 9.32
N GLU A 151 6.65 20.84 8.06
CA GLU A 151 6.15 19.53 7.62
C GLU A 151 7.27 18.50 7.72
N LYS A 152 7.02 17.44 8.49
CA LYS A 152 7.94 16.32 8.65
C LYS A 152 7.67 15.27 7.57
N SER A 153 8.68 14.92 6.80
CA SER A 153 8.63 13.96 5.69
C SER A 153 9.82 12.98 5.79
N GLY A 154 9.97 12.11 4.78
CA GLY A 154 10.99 11.08 4.73
C GLY A 154 10.51 9.73 5.26
N ILE A 155 11.36 8.70 5.15
CA ILE A 155 11.01 7.31 5.46
C ILE A 155 10.56 7.14 6.91
N LEU A 156 11.19 7.84 7.86
CA LEU A 156 10.83 7.73 9.27
C LEU A 156 9.36 8.11 9.51
N TYR A 157 8.93 9.25 8.99
CA TYR A 157 7.58 9.78 9.23
C TYR A 157 6.52 9.18 8.31
N LYS A 158 6.88 8.86 7.06
CA LYS A 158 5.91 8.36 6.07
C LYS A 158 5.81 6.85 6.01
N VAL A 159 6.83 6.11 6.48
CA VAL A 159 6.86 4.64 6.42
C VAL A 159 7.02 4.02 7.81
N VAL A 160 8.11 4.31 8.55
CA VAL A 160 8.44 3.58 9.79
C VAL A 160 7.39 3.83 10.87
N ILE A 161 7.05 5.09 11.14
CA ILE A 161 6.04 5.42 12.16
C ILE A 161 4.67 4.83 11.78
N PRO A 162 4.13 5.02 10.55
CA PRO A 162 2.89 4.38 10.15
C PRO A 162 2.94 2.85 10.13
N MET A 163 4.10 2.25 9.85
CA MET A 163 4.30 0.80 9.89
C MET A 163 4.00 0.21 11.27
N VAL A 164 4.38 0.92 12.33
CA VAL A 164 4.15 0.49 13.72
C VAL A 164 2.77 0.96 14.22
N SER A 165 2.39 2.20 13.92
CA SER A 165 1.15 2.79 14.44
C SER A 165 -0.11 2.24 13.76
N SER A 166 -0.08 1.99 12.45
CA SER A 166 -1.28 1.56 11.72
C SER A 166 -1.81 0.17 12.15
N PRO A 167 -0.97 -0.87 12.43
CA PRO A 167 -1.45 -2.10 13.02
C PRO A 167 -2.04 -1.92 14.41
N VAL A 168 -1.45 -1.06 15.24
CA VAL A 168 -1.98 -0.76 16.58
C VAL A 168 -3.34 -0.08 16.48
N VAL A 169 -3.46 0.93 15.62
CA VAL A 169 -4.75 1.62 15.36
C VAL A 169 -5.79 0.66 14.79
N GLY A 170 -5.40 -0.23 13.87
CA GLY A 170 -6.27 -1.26 13.32
C GLY A 170 -6.78 -2.22 14.39
N PHE A 171 -5.89 -2.71 15.27
CA PHE A 171 -6.25 -3.60 16.37
C PHE A 171 -7.18 -2.92 17.39
N VAL A 172 -6.76 -1.78 17.92
CA VAL A 172 -7.52 -1.05 18.95
C VAL A 172 -8.85 -0.56 18.37
N GLY A 173 -8.85 0.00 17.15
CA GLY A 173 -10.06 0.44 16.47
C GLY A 173 -11.04 -0.71 16.24
N GLY A 174 -10.58 -1.86 15.73
CA GLY A 174 -11.41 -3.05 15.55
C GLY A 174 -11.97 -3.59 16.86
N PHE A 175 -11.14 -3.62 17.91
CA PHE A 175 -11.57 -4.05 19.24
C PHE A 175 -12.66 -3.12 19.81
N LEU A 176 -12.41 -1.82 19.83
CA LEU A 176 -13.34 -0.83 20.39
C LEU A 176 -14.65 -0.74 19.59
N PHE A 177 -14.53 -0.77 18.25
CA PHE A 177 -15.72 -0.73 17.38
C PHE A 177 -16.58 -1.98 17.57
N MET A 178 -15.96 -3.16 17.73
CA MET A 178 -16.71 -4.37 18.00
C MET A 178 -17.37 -4.35 19.38
N LEU A 179 -16.71 -3.81 20.42
CA LEU A 179 -17.32 -3.62 21.75
C LEU A 179 -18.54 -2.68 21.67
N LEU A 180 -18.40 -1.58 20.92
CA LEU A 180 -19.52 -0.66 20.68
C LEU A 180 -20.70 -1.40 20.02
N LEU A 181 -20.45 -2.19 18.98
CA LEU A 181 -21.50 -2.99 18.33
C LEU A 181 -22.14 -3.99 19.30
N TYR A 182 -21.37 -4.67 20.17
CA TYR A 182 -21.94 -5.56 21.17
C TYR A 182 -22.84 -4.81 22.16
N MET A 183 -22.47 -3.60 22.58
CA MET A 183 -23.30 -2.75 23.45
C MET A 183 -24.61 -2.33 22.76
N LEU A 184 -24.52 -1.87 21.52
CA LEU A 184 -25.68 -1.40 20.75
C LEU A 184 -26.64 -2.55 20.41
N LEU A 185 -26.11 -3.71 20.07
CA LEU A 185 -26.87 -4.86 19.58
C LEU A 185 -27.28 -5.85 20.69
N ARG A 186 -26.99 -5.56 21.97
CA ARG A 186 -27.22 -6.48 23.10
C ARG A 186 -28.67 -7.00 23.22
N ARG A 187 -29.63 -6.19 22.72
CA ARG A 187 -31.06 -6.52 22.75
C ARG A 187 -31.58 -7.16 21.46
N TRP A 188 -30.74 -7.27 20.43
CA TRP A 188 -31.15 -7.81 19.14
C TRP A 188 -31.02 -9.35 19.12
N LYS A 189 -31.96 -9.99 18.44
CA LYS A 189 -31.87 -11.44 18.21
C LYS A 189 -30.71 -11.75 17.25
N PRO A 190 -29.92 -12.80 17.49
CA PRO A 190 -28.77 -13.17 16.63
C PRO A 190 -29.14 -13.34 15.15
N VAL A 191 -30.32 -13.85 14.84
CA VAL A 191 -30.83 -14.00 13.47
C VAL A 191 -30.98 -12.64 12.79
N THR A 192 -31.51 -11.64 13.49
CA THR A 192 -31.68 -10.27 12.98
C THR A 192 -30.32 -9.61 12.75
N VAL A 193 -29.38 -9.76 13.71
CA VAL A 193 -28.01 -9.25 13.57
C VAL A 193 -27.36 -9.84 12.33
N ASN A 194 -27.38 -11.16 12.15
CA ASN A 194 -26.76 -11.81 10.98
C ASN A 194 -27.40 -11.36 9.67
N ARG A 195 -28.72 -11.16 9.61
CA ARG A 195 -29.42 -10.68 8.40
C ARG A 195 -29.04 -9.25 8.05
N VAL A 196 -29.05 -8.34 9.03
CA VAL A 196 -28.72 -6.93 8.82
C VAL A 196 -27.25 -6.75 8.47
N PHE A 197 -26.37 -7.36 9.26
CA PHE A 197 -24.92 -7.23 9.03
C PHE A 197 -24.43 -8.04 7.84
N GLY A 198 -25.13 -9.07 7.39
CA GLY A 198 -24.87 -9.69 6.10
C GLY A 198 -25.03 -8.71 4.93
N LYS A 199 -26.04 -7.83 4.97
CA LYS A 199 -26.22 -6.76 3.96
C LYS A 199 -25.23 -5.61 4.17
N ALA A 200 -25.03 -5.17 5.43
CA ALA A 200 -24.09 -4.09 5.76
C ALA A 200 -22.65 -4.47 5.39
N GLN A 201 -22.29 -5.74 5.48
CA GLN A 201 -20.96 -6.23 5.10
C GLN A 201 -20.68 -6.12 3.60
N LEU A 202 -21.68 -6.08 2.73
CA LEU A 202 -21.49 -5.78 1.31
C LEU A 202 -20.93 -4.37 1.10
N LEU A 203 -21.46 -3.41 1.87
CA LEU A 203 -20.99 -2.02 1.83
C LEU A 203 -19.59 -1.88 2.41
N SER A 204 -19.32 -2.51 3.58
CA SER A 204 -17.99 -2.44 4.18
C SER A 204 -16.93 -3.15 3.35
N SER A 205 -17.27 -4.26 2.68
CA SER A 205 -16.37 -4.95 1.76
C SER A 205 -16.07 -4.11 0.52
N GLY A 206 -17.08 -3.43 -0.04
CA GLY A 206 -16.89 -2.46 -1.11
C GLY A 206 -16.01 -1.28 -0.69
N TYR A 207 -16.25 -0.72 0.51
CA TYR A 207 -15.43 0.35 1.09
C TYR A 207 -13.99 -0.12 1.34
N MET A 208 -13.79 -1.36 1.80
CA MET A 208 -12.47 -1.93 1.98
C MET A 208 -11.73 -2.09 0.65
N GLY A 209 -12.40 -2.60 -0.39
CA GLY A 209 -11.82 -2.70 -1.73
C GLY A 209 -11.47 -1.32 -2.30
N PHE A 210 -12.35 -0.32 -2.14
CA PHE A 210 -12.08 1.06 -2.56
C PHE A 210 -10.84 1.65 -1.86
N SER A 211 -10.78 1.55 -0.52
CA SER A 211 -9.66 2.07 0.27
C SER A 211 -8.36 1.33 -0.04
N HIS A 212 -8.43 0.02 -0.32
CA HIS A 212 -7.31 -0.78 -0.76
C HIS A 212 -6.77 -0.31 -2.12
N GLY A 213 -7.63 -0.12 -3.12
CA GLY A 213 -7.25 0.41 -4.44
C GLY A 213 -6.64 1.81 -4.35
N MET A 214 -7.21 2.68 -3.52
CA MET A 214 -6.71 4.03 -3.25
C MET A 214 -5.29 4.02 -2.65
N SER A 215 -4.93 3.01 -1.88
CA SER A 215 -3.60 2.85 -1.27
C SER A 215 -2.63 2.10 -2.18
N ASP A 216 -3.02 0.96 -2.72
CA ASP A 216 -2.08 -0.01 -3.29
C ASP A 216 -1.77 0.22 -4.77
N ALA A 217 -2.75 0.55 -5.60
CA ALA A 217 -2.52 0.83 -7.01
C ALA A 217 -1.59 2.05 -7.20
N THR A 218 -1.65 3.01 -6.28
CA THR A 218 -0.93 4.28 -6.36
C THR A 218 0.57 4.16 -6.07
N LYS A 219 1.03 3.07 -5.46
CA LYS A 219 2.45 2.82 -5.20
C LYS A 219 3.23 2.67 -6.50
N CYS A 220 2.72 1.89 -7.44
CA CYS A 220 3.35 1.74 -8.75
C CYS A 220 3.18 2.97 -9.63
N MET A 221 2.10 3.72 -9.50
CA MET A 221 1.98 5.02 -10.13
C MET A 221 3.17 5.92 -9.74
N GLY A 222 3.54 5.92 -8.45
CA GLY A 222 4.70 6.66 -7.97
C GLY A 222 6.02 6.17 -8.56
N ILE A 223 6.23 4.86 -8.65
CA ILE A 223 7.46 4.28 -9.23
C ILE A 223 7.58 4.57 -10.73
N ILE A 224 6.50 4.40 -11.50
CA ILE A 224 6.52 4.71 -12.93
C ILE A 224 6.77 6.22 -13.13
N THR A 225 6.11 7.07 -12.34
CA THR A 225 6.33 8.52 -12.41
C THR A 225 7.77 8.88 -12.03
N LEU A 226 8.36 8.24 -11.02
CA LEU A 226 9.77 8.42 -10.65
C LEU A 226 10.70 8.07 -11.82
N ALA A 227 10.45 6.96 -12.51
CA ALA A 227 11.21 6.57 -13.69
C ALA A 227 11.09 7.58 -14.83
N LEU A 228 9.89 8.11 -15.07
CA LEU A 228 9.64 9.13 -16.08
C LEU A 228 10.34 10.45 -15.74
N VAL A 229 10.27 10.89 -14.48
CA VAL A 229 10.97 12.09 -14.00
C VAL A 229 12.50 11.93 -14.18
N ALA A 230 13.06 10.79 -13.77
CA ALA A 230 14.48 10.49 -13.94
C ALA A 230 14.88 10.48 -15.42
N GLY A 231 14.05 9.89 -16.29
CA GLY A 231 14.26 9.89 -17.75
C GLY A 231 14.20 11.31 -18.36
N THR A 232 13.27 12.14 -17.89
CA THR A 232 13.15 13.55 -18.34
C THR A 232 14.39 14.34 -17.93
N LYS A 233 14.85 14.21 -16.67
CA LYS A 233 16.10 14.84 -16.22
C LYS A 233 17.33 14.44 -17.03
N ALA A 234 17.38 13.18 -17.45
CA ALA A 234 18.47 12.63 -18.27
C ALA A 234 18.38 13.03 -19.76
N GLY A 235 17.41 13.87 -20.17
CA GLY A 235 17.22 14.27 -21.56
C GLY A 235 16.76 13.16 -22.49
N MET A 236 16.28 12.01 -21.96
CA MET A 236 15.93 10.84 -22.75
C MET A 236 14.76 11.04 -23.71
N PHE A 237 13.95 12.08 -23.48
CA PHE A 237 12.73 12.39 -24.23
C PHE A 237 12.87 13.63 -25.13
N ASP A 238 14.02 14.32 -25.11
CA ASP A 238 14.20 15.62 -25.81
C ASP A 238 14.06 15.48 -27.34
N HIS A 239 14.35 14.32 -27.89
CA HIS A 239 14.26 14.05 -29.33
C HIS A 239 12.99 13.28 -29.72
N PHE A 240 12.01 13.16 -28.81
CA PHE A 240 10.79 12.42 -29.11
C PHE A 240 9.84 13.26 -29.98
N PRO A 241 9.13 12.62 -30.92
CA PRO A 241 8.03 13.25 -31.63
C PRO A 241 6.98 13.79 -30.66
N SER A 242 6.29 14.86 -31.02
CA SER A 242 5.31 15.55 -30.16
C SER A 242 4.21 14.63 -29.61
N TRP A 243 3.83 13.58 -30.33
CA TRP A 243 2.84 12.60 -29.88
C TRP A 243 3.34 11.67 -28.77
N LEU A 244 4.65 11.63 -28.49
CA LEU A 244 5.26 10.91 -27.37
C LEU A 244 5.61 11.84 -26.18
N SER A 245 5.27 13.12 -26.24
CA SER A 245 5.55 14.10 -25.17
C SER A 245 4.94 13.72 -23.83
N PHE A 246 3.94 12.85 -23.79
CA PHE A 246 3.31 12.34 -22.57
C PHE A 246 4.25 11.49 -21.69
N PHE A 247 5.41 11.06 -22.20
CA PHE A 247 6.44 10.40 -21.40
C PHE A 247 7.29 11.40 -20.61
N SER A 248 7.38 12.66 -21.07
CA SER A 248 8.15 13.70 -20.38
C SER A 248 7.37 14.22 -19.18
N VAL A 249 7.91 13.97 -17.98
CA VAL A 249 7.30 14.40 -16.71
C VAL A 249 8.32 15.20 -15.93
N PRO A 250 8.13 16.52 -15.78
CA PRO A 250 9.04 17.36 -15.02
C PRO A 250 9.00 17.02 -13.53
N GLU A 251 10.15 17.16 -12.86
CA GLU A 251 10.21 17.07 -11.40
C GLU A 251 9.61 18.34 -10.80
N SER A 252 8.74 18.17 -9.81
CA SER A 252 8.19 19.29 -9.06
C SER A 252 9.04 19.58 -7.81
N ALA A 253 9.32 20.86 -7.58
CA ALA A 253 10.03 21.31 -6.37
C ALA A 253 9.26 20.95 -5.08
N ASP A 254 7.92 20.92 -5.14
CA ASP A 254 7.07 20.44 -4.05
C ASP A 254 6.50 19.07 -4.41
N PRO A 255 6.81 18.00 -3.62
CA PRO A 255 6.25 16.67 -3.83
C PRO A 255 4.73 16.64 -3.94
N LYS A 256 4.03 17.55 -3.25
CA LYS A 256 2.56 17.63 -3.29
C LYS A 256 2.03 18.04 -4.66
N ASN A 257 2.84 18.76 -5.43
CA ASN A 257 2.48 19.27 -6.76
C ASN A 257 3.00 18.37 -7.89
N GLN A 258 3.67 17.24 -7.57
CA GLN A 258 4.13 16.29 -8.58
C GLN A 258 2.96 15.78 -9.41
N ILE A 259 3.09 15.92 -10.73
CA ILE A 259 2.09 15.44 -11.69
C ILE A 259 2.23 13.93 -11.84
N ILE A 260 1.14 13.21 -11.64
CA ILE A 260 1.01 11.79 -11.97
C ILE A 260 0.24 11.70 -13.30
N PRO A 261 0.83 11.18 -14.38
CA PRO A 261 0.15 11.11 -15.67
C PRO A 261 -1.13 10.27 -15.60
N LYS A 262 -2.22 10.74 -16.21
CA LYS A 262 -3.51 10.04 -16.19
C LYS A 262 -3.44 8.63 -16.81
N TRP A 263 -2.62 8.46 -17.85
CA TRP A 263 -2.42 7.15 -18.47
C TRP A 263 -1.73 6.15 -17.54
N VAL A 264 -0.77 6.61 -16.70
CA VAL A 264 -0.14 5.80 -15.66
C VAL A 264 -1.19 5.37 -14.63
N THR A 265 -2.04 6.32 -14.21
CA THR A 265 -3.14 6.02 -13.27
C THR A 265 -4.06 4.95 -13.84
N ALA A 266 -4.54 5.11 -15.08
CA ALA A 266 -5.44 4.16 -15.72
C ALA A 266 -4.78 2.77 -15.88
N LEU A 267 -3.53 2.72 -16.31
CA LEU A 267 -2.81 1.47 -16.53
C LEU A 267 -2.58 0.71 -15.22
N CYS A 268 -2.13 1.39 -14.16
CA CYS A 268 -1.96 0.78 -12.84
C CYS A 268 -3.31 0.32 -12.25
N ALA A 269 -4.38 1.11 -12.39
CA ALA A 269 -5.70 0.77 -11.90
C ALA A 269 -6.25 -0.50 -12.57
N LEU A 270 -6.16 -0.60 -13.89
CA LEU A 270 -6.57 -1.77 -14.66
C LEU A 270 -5.74 -3.01 -14.31
N THR A 271 -4.43 -2.85 -14.20
CA THR A 271 -3.51 -3.95 -13.85
C THR A 271 -3.77 -4.45 -12.42
N MET A 272 -4.02 -3.54 -11.48
CA MET A 272 -4.39 -3.89 -10.11
C MET A 272 -5.72 -4.66 -10.05
N ALA A 273 -6.73 -4.21 -10.79
CA ALA A 273 -8.02 -4.89 -10.88
C ALA A 273 -7.89 -6.28 -11.51
N ALA A 274 -7.08 -6.42 -12.56
CA ALA A 274 -6.77 -7.71 -13.20
C ALA A 274 -6.06 -8.67 -12.22
N GLY A 275 -5.06 -8.19 -11.47
CA GLY A 275 -4.41 -8.95 -10.41
C GLY A 275 -5.40 -9.38 -9.33
N THR A 276 -6.25 -8.46 -8.86
CA THR A 276 -7.33 -8.77 -7.89
C THR A 276 -8.27 -9.84 -8.43
N ALA A 277 -8.62 -9.80 -9.71
CA ALA A 277 -9.48 -10.78 -10.35
C ALA A 277 -8.85 -12.19 -10.43
N ALA A 278 -7.51 -12.30 -10.45
CA ALA A 278 -6.82 -13.58 -10.40
C ALA A 278 -6.94 -14.28 -9.01
N GLY A 279 -7.10 -13.51 -7.94
CA GLY A 279 -7.40 -13.97 -6.59
C GLY A 279 -6.23 -14.66 -5.87
N GLY A 280 -5.98 -14.27 -4.63
CA GLY A 280 -4.90 -14.81 -3.76
C GLY A 280 -5.39 -15.93 -2.83
N TRP A 281 -5.89 -17.03 -3.33
CA TRP A 281 -6.62 -18.07 -2.57
C TRP A 281 -5.85 -18.63 -1.36
N ARG A 282 -4.54 -18.75 -1.42
CA ARG A 282 -3.72 -19.27 -0.32
C ARG A 282 -3.76 -18.34 0.90
N ILE A 283 -3.65 -17.02 0.66
CA ILE A 283 -3.70 -15.99 1.70
C ILE A 283 -5.14 -15.80 2.20
N ILE A 284 -6.13 -15.80 1.29
CA ILE A 284 -7.56 -15.75 1.64
C ILE A 284 -7.88 -16.85 2.65
N LYS A 285 -7.45 -18.10 2.39
CA LYS A 285 -7.67 -19.22 3.30
C LYS A 285 -7.02 -19.00 4.68
N THR A 286 -5.88 -18.35 4.74
CA THR A 286 -5.19 -18.04 6.00
C THR A 286 -5.98 -17.03 6.83
N LEU A 287 -6.38 -15.92 6.24
CA LEU A 287 -7.10 -14.85 6.96
C LEU A 287 -8.54 -15.21 7.29
N SER A 288 -9.25 -15.90 6.36
CA SER A 288 -10.67 -16.19 6.51
C SER A 288 -10.99 -17.38 7.44
N HIS A 289 -10.11 -18.40 7.48
CA HIS A 289 -10.43 -19.65 8.16
C HIS A 289 -9.42 -20.08 9.22
N LYS A 290 -8.12 -19.71 9.04
CA LYS A 290 -7.07 -20.20 9.94
C LYS A 290 -6.84 -19.30 11.15
N MET A 291 -7.11 -18.00 11.06
CA MET A 291 -6.79 -17.02 12.10
C MET A 291 -7.88 -16.93 13.17
N VAL A 292 -9.12 -16.68 12.76
CA VAL A 292 -10.28 -16.50 13.64
C VAL A 292 -11.58 -16.89 12.91
N LYS A 293 -12.59 -17.38 13.65
CA LYS A 293 -13.93 -17.63 13.09
C LYS A 293 -14.77 -16.36 13.15
N LEU A 294 -15.14 -15.83 12.00
CA LEU A 294 -15.91 -14.59 11.86
C LEU A 294 -17.40 -14.87 11.59
N GLN A 295 -18.25 -13.98 12.08
CA GLN A 295 -19.67 -13.80 11.69
C GLN A 295 -19.80 -12.50 10.89
N PRO A 296 -20.93 -12.25 10.18
CA PRO A 296 -21.08 -11.03 9.38
C PRO A 296 -20.83 -9.72 10.13
N VAL A 297 -21.29 -9.59 11.39
CA VAL A 297 -21.02 -8.42 12.22
C VAL A 297 -19.53 -8.22 12.50
N HIS A 298 -18.77 -9.32 12.67
CA HIS A 298 -17.33 -9.25 12.86
C HIS A 298 -16.61 -8.81 11.58
N GLY A 299 -17.03 -9.34 10.41
CA GLY A 299 -16.52 -8.96 9.11
C GLY A 299 -16.77 -7.47 8.85
N PHE A 300 -18.01 -7.01 9.06
CA PHE A 300 -18.38 -5.60 8.94
C PHE A 300 -17.49 -4.69 9.81
N ALA A 301 -17.29 -5.05 11.08
CA ALA A 301 -16.47 -4.26 11.99
C ALA A 301 -15.00 -4.19 11.55
N ALA A 302 -14.41 -5.32 11.15
CA ALA A 302 -13.03 -5.39 10.72
C ALA A 302 -12.79 -4.62 9.41
N GLU A 303 -13.67 -4.80 8.43
CA GLU A 303 -13.59 -4.11 7.13
C GLU A 303 -13.78 -2.60 7.29
N THR A 304 -14.80 -2.16 8.04
CA THR A 304 -15.05 -0.73 8.28
C THR A 304 -13.86 -0.07 8.97
N THR A 305 -13.32 -0.70 10.03
CA THR A 305 -12.14 -0.17 10.73
C THR A 305 -10.94 -0.12 9.79
N GLY A 306 -10.64 -1.24 9.12
CA GLY A 306 -9.50 -1.33 8.22
C GLY A 306 -9.57 -0.32 7.08
N ALA A 307 -10.72 -0.23 6.41
CA ALA A 307 -10.97 0.72 5.33
C ALA A 307 -10.79 2.18 5.76
N THR A 308 -11.31 2.53 6.95
CA THR A 308 -11.20 3.90 7.48
C THR A 308 -9.74 4.26 7.77
N VAL A 309 -8.98 3.36 8.41
CA VAL A 309 -7.55 3.57 8.68
C VAL A 309 -6.77 3.75 7.37
N LEU A 310 -7.06 2.91 6.35
CA LEU A 310 -6.40 3.00 5.04
C LEU A 310 -6.77 4.28 4.30
N ALA A 311 -8.04 4.67 4.30
CA ALA A 311 -8.50 5.90 3.64
C ALA A 311 -7.85 7.14 4.26
N ILE A 312 -7.80 7.22 5.58
CA ILE A 312 -7.11 8.30 6.30
C ILE A 312 -5.63 8.31 5.95
N ALA A 313 -4.93 7.18 6.07
CA ALA A 313 -3.51 7.10 5.76
C ALA A 313 -3.20 7.50 4.31
N ALA A 314 -4.00 7.03 3.35
CA ALA A 314 -3.85 7.37 1.95
C ALA A 314 -4.07 8.87 1.67
N SER A 315 -5.03 9.51 2.35
CA SER A 315 -5.26 10.97 2.23
C SER A 315 -4.07 11.79 2.71
N TYR A 316 -3.34 11.31 3.71
CA TYR A 316 -2.08 11.91 4.17
C TYR A 316 -0.85 11.47 3.38
N GLY A 317 -1.02 10.70 2.31
CA GLY A 317 0.07 10.19 1.48
C GLY A 317 1.01 9.24 2.22
N MET A 318 0.51 8.49 3.21
CA MET A 318 1.28 7.50 3.93
C MET A 318 1.13 6.12 3.25
N PRO A 319 2.20 5.52 2.71
CA PRO A 319 2.15 4.19 2.10
C PRO A 319 2.12 3.09 3.17
N VAL A 320 1.03 3.02 3.93
CA VAL A 320 0.84 2.00 4.97
C VAL A 320 0.59 0.61 4.37
N SER A 321 0.77 -0.42 5.19
CA SER A 321 0.46 -1.79 4.82
C SER A 321 -1.02 -2.10 4.99
N THR A 322 -1.69 -2.32 3.87
CA THR A 322 -3.09 -2.75 3.83
C THR A 322 -3.28 -4.09 4.55
N THR A 323 -2.34 -5.02 4.35
CA THR A 323 -2.33 -6.35 5.01
C THR A 323 -2.20 -6.24 6.52
N HIS A 324 -1.33 -5.37 7.03
CA HIS A 324 -1.18 -5.19 8.48
C HIS A 324 -2.46 -4.63 9.10
N VAL A 325 -3.02 -3.58 8.50
CA VAL A 325 -4.21 -2.89 9.01
C VAL A 325 -5.40 -3.85 9.07
N ILE A 326 -5.74 -4.53 7.96
CA ILE A 326 -6.91 -5.43 7.98
C ILE A 326 -6.70 -6.65 8.88
N THR A 327 -5.48 -7.22 8.88
CA THR A 327 -5.17 -8.38 9.72
C THR A 327 -5.31 -8.03 11.20
N THR A 328 -4.78 -6.88 11.63
CA THR A 328 -4.90 -6.44 13.03
C THR A 328 -6.31 -6.00 13.39
N SER A 329 -7.08 -5.40 12.45
CA SER A 329 -8.51 -5.12 12.65
C SER A 329 -9.30 -6.42 12.90
N ILE A 330 -9.04 -7.48 12.12
CA ILE A 330 -9.63 -8.81 12.34
C ILE A 330 -9.22 -9.38 13.69
N MET A 331 -7.95 -9.23 14.09
CA MET A 331 -7.47 -9.67 15.41
C MET A 331 -8.17 -8.90 16.54
N GLY A 332 -8.28 -7.59 16.44
CA GLY A 332 -8.96 -6.73 17.43
C GLY A 332 -10.42 -7.12 17.61
N VAL A 333 -11.15 -7.26 16.51
CA VAL A 333 -12.55 -7.74 16.51
C VAL A 333 -12.67 -9.14 17.14
N GLY A 334 -11.74 -10.04 16.82
CA GLY A 334 -11.70 -11.39 17.41
C GLY A 334 -11.48 -11.37 18.92
N CYS A 335 -10.58 -10.52 19.40
CA CYS A 335 -10.28 -10.35 20.83
C CYS A 335 -11.44 -9.73 21.61
N ALA A 336 -12.26 -8.89 21.01
CA ALA A 336 -13.45 -8.33 21.65
C ALA A 336 -14.47 -9.40 22.07
N LYS A 337 -14.48 -10.54 21.36
CA LYS A 337 -15.30 -11.71 21.75
C LYS A 337 -14.65 -12.50 22.89
N ARG A 338 -13.38 -12.85 22.73
CA ARG A 338 -12.53 -13.54 23.73
C ARG A 338 -11.09 -13.53 23.25
N LEU A 339 -10.13 -13.36 24.16
CA LEU A 339 -8.70 -13.33 23.83
C LEU A 339 -8.23 -14.68 23.21
N SER A 340 -8.81 -15.81 23.65
CA SER A 340 -8.51 -17.13 23.11
C SER A 340 -9.10 -17.41 21.71
N ALA A 341 -9.78 -16.45 21.09
CA ALA A 341 -10.33 -16.63 19.74
C ALA A 341 -9.26 -16.67 18.66
N LEU A 342 -8.10 -16.07 18.93
CA LEU A 342 -6.96 -16.02 17.99
C LEU A 342 -6.12 -17.30 18.08
N LYS A 343 -5.78 -17.87 16.93
CA LYS A 343 -4.81 -18.96 16.83
C LYS A 343 -3.40 -18.38 16.82
N MET A 344 -2.76 -18.33 18.00
CA MET A 344 -1.47 -17.67 18.23
C MET A 344 -0.34 -18.17 17.32
N ASP A 345 -0.35 -19.46 16.91
CA ASP A 345 0.67 -19.97 15.99
C ASP A 345 0.58 -19.31 14.61
N VAL A 346 -0.64 -19.02 14.15
CA VAL A 346 -0.85 -18.28 12.89
C VAL A 346 -0.42 -16.82 13.06
N VAL A 347 -0.78 -16.21 14.18
CA VAL A 347 -0.39 -14.82 14.50
C VAL A 347 1.13 -14.67 14.53
N LYS A 348 1.85 -15.57 15.22
CA LYS A 348 3.32 -15.56 15.30
C LYS A 348 3.96 -15.65 13.90
N ARG A 349 3.47 -16.55 13.03
CA ARG A 349 3.98 -16.67 11.65
C ARG A 349 3.76 -15.40 10.84
N ILE A 350 2.62 -14.75 10.99
CA ILE A 350 2.31 -13.47 10.33
C ILE A 350 3.27 -12.37 10.82
N LEU A 351 3.47 -12.26 12.13
CA LEU A 351 4.37 -11.27 12.71
C LEU A 351 5.82 -11.47 12.23
N TRP A 352 6.31 -12.70 12.17
CA TRP A 352 7.63 -13.00 11.61
C TRP A 352 7.74 -12.61 10.13
N ALA A 353 6.72 -12.90 9.33
CA ALA A 353 6.70 -12.47 7.92
C ALA A 353 6.79 -10.94 7.81
N TRP A 354 6.11 -10.19 8.69
CA TRP A 354 6.15 -8.73 8.69
C TRP A 354 7.53 -8.17 9.04
N VAL A 355 8.16 -8.70 10.09
CA VAL A 355 9.51 -8.26 10.52
C VAL A 355 10.55 -8.55 9.44
N LEU A 356 10.45 -9.72 8.79
CA LEU A 356 11.43 -10.14 7.78
C LEU A 356 11.24 -9.43 6.43
N THR A 357 10.08 -8.88 6.13
CA THR A 357 9.79 -8.32 4.81
C THR A 357 10.76 -7.21 4.42
N LEU A 358 10.93 -6.17 5.26
CA LEU A 358 11.81 -5.04 4.96
C LEU A 358 13.28 -5.46 4.78
N PRO A 359 13.92 -6.16 5.75
CA PRO A 359 15.33 -6.51 5.63
C PRO A 359 15.59 -7.50 4.48
N ALA A 360 14.69 -8.47 4.26
CA ALA A 360 14.86 -9.44 3.18
C ALA A 360 14.78 -8.77 1.80
N THR A 361 13.78 -7.93 1.57
CA THR A 361 13.63 -7.24 0.28
C THR A 361 14.72 -6.19 0.06
N ALA A 362 15.17 -5.51 1.12
CA ALA A 362 16.31 -4.60 1.04
C ALA A 362 17.60 -5.36 0.68
N GLY A 363 17.84 -6.50 1.33
CA GLY A 363 18.98 -7.37 1.01
C GLY A 363 18.96 -7.87 -0.43
N VAL A 364 17.79 -8.35 -0.90
CA VAL A 364 17.65 -8.82 -2.29
C VAL A 364 17.85 -7.66 -3.28
N GLY A 365 17.20 -6.49 -3.07
CA GLY A 365 17.37 -5.32 -3.91
C GLY A 365 18.84 -4.86 -3.98
N TYR A 366 19.51 -4.82 -2.84
CA TYR A 366 20.95 -4.51 -2.74
C TYR A 366 21.80 -5.48 -3.54
N LEU A 367 21.63 -6.79 -3.34
CA LEU A 367 22.39 -7.83 -4.00
C LEU A 367 22.18 -7.85 -5.52
N LEU A 368 20.94 -7.60 -5.99
CA LEU A 368 20.65 -7.53 -7.42
C LEU A 368 21.38 -6.36 -8.08
N VAL A 369 21.39 -5.17 -7.46
CA VAL A 369 22.14 -4.03 -8.01
C VAL A 369 23.63 -4.30 -7.99
N ARG A 370 24.19 -4.81 -6.89
CA ARG A 370 25.63 -5.15 -6.82
C ARG A 370 26.01 -6.23 -7.84
N GLY A 371 25.14 -7.21 -8.07
CA GLY A 371 25.34 -8.21 -9.12
C GLY A 371 25.37 -7.56 -10.51
N CYS A 372 24.39 -6.71 -10.83
CA CYS A 372 24.37 -5.98 -12.11
C CYS A 372 25.60 -5.07 -12.29
N GLN A 373 26.08 -4.43 -11.23
CA GLN A 373 27.32 -3.63 -11.27
C GLN A 373 28.56 -4.51 -11.53
N ALA A 374 28.64 -5.67 -10.88
CA ALA A 374 29.75 -6.61 -11.09
C ALA A 374 29.84 -7.12 -12.54
N PHE A 375 28.68 -7.25 -13.22
CA PHE A 375 28.61 -7.59 -14.65
C PHE A 375 28.64 -6.37 -15.58
N GLN A 376 28.87 -5.16 -15.05
CA GLN A 376 28.89 -3.89 -15.80
C GLN A 376 27.57 -3.57 -16.55
N TRP A 377 26.45 -4.10 -16.09
CA TRP A 377 25.11 -3.77 -16.61
C TRP A 377 24.54 -2.48 -16.01
N LEU A 378 25.08 -2.07 -14.88
CA LEU A 378 24.78 -0.80 -14.21
C LEU A 378 26.08 -0.09 -13.83
N PRO A 379 26.08 1.26 -13.84
CA PRO A 379 27.23 2.05 -13.39
C PRO A 379 27.49 1.91 -11.88
#